data_fcff8d71da92e1e8a858907be25ee2fd
#
_entry.id   fcff8d71da92e1e8a858907be25ee2fd
#
_cell.length_a   1.000
_cell.length_b   1.000
_cell.length_c   1.000
_cell.angle_alpha   90.00
_cell.angle_beta   90.00
_cell.angle_gamma   90.00
#
_symmetry.space_group_name_H-M   'P 1'
#
loop_
_entity.id
_entity.type
_entity.pdbx_description
1 polymer ?
#
loop_
_entity_poly.entity_id
_entity_poly.type
_entity_poly.pdbx_seq_one_letter_code
_entity_poly.pdbx_strand_id
1 'polypeptide(L)'
;MITYILKSSVVLLILFVVYKLWLENEKMFRFNRAYLLGSLVFGLIIPLQLFSFDTKIAKAINSFQLSEIVLNNSQNSSIIANNQIITNSLLALYLIITTLLIIRFIMNLYSFHKKIKHNESLIINNQKAVLIQEPILPHSFLNTIFINENDLKNNLIDPQLITHETAHIEQKHSLDIIFLELIQILFWFNPIILLYKKAIKLNHEFLADEAVITQSNSVSYYQNLLLKMASNQSQIALASSINFQITKKRLLMMTKQESRLRAIVKTSVVGFVFATLFFAFNTTTIAQGSNRKALNEPPTFLTDTTENIQQPEFPGGMTEFYKFVGKNFKIPKDASKNKVSGKVIIDFYVEKNGSLADYKIANDLGYGLGDEVIRVLKLSPKWKPGTINNEPARVMYSLPITVKAK
;
A
#
# COMPACT_ATOMS: atom_id res chain seq x y z
N MET A 1 3.91 3.56 -9.94
CA MET A 1 4.57 2.56 -9.08
C MET A 1 5.06 3.16 -7.76
N ILE A 2 5.91 4.18 -7.77
CA ILE A 2 6.45 4.84 -6.55
C ILE A 2 5.33 5.37 -5.65
N THR A 3 4.31 6.02 -6.20
CA THR A 3 3.15 6.53 -5.46
C THR A 3 2.37 5.44 -4.73
N TYR A 4 2.21 4.25 -5.34
CA TYR A 4 1.59 3.10 -4.69
C TYR A 4 2.41 2.61 -3.50
N ILE A 5 3.72 2.41 -3.69
CA ILE A 5 4.63 1.95 -2.63
C ILE A 5 4.60 2.92 -1.44
N LEU A 6 4.65 4.22 -1.71
CA LEU A 6 4.63 5.24 -0.68
C LEU A 6 3.28 5.28 0.07
N LYS A 7 2.16 5.27 -0.65
CA LYS A 7 0.81 5.21 -0.06
C LYS A 7 0.63 3.96 0.79
N SER A 8 1.01 2.78 0.28
CA SER A 8 0.94 1.51 1.01
C SER A 8 1.80 1.54 2.29
N SER A 9 3.02 2.04 2.20
CA SER A 9 3.91 2.16 3.35
C SER A 9 3.34 3.08 4.43
N VAL A 10 2.76 4.22 4.05
CA VAL A 10 2.12 5.15 5.01
C VAL A 10 0.94 4.49 5.70
N VAL A 11 0.05 3.81 4.96
CA VAL A 11 -1.11 3.10 5.55
C VAL A 11 -0.64 2.01 6.51
N LEU A 12 0.32 1.19 6.08
CA LEU A 12 0.88 0.13 6.92
C LEU A 12 1.52 0.70 8.19
N LEU A 13 2.22 1.83 8.09
CA LEU A 13 2.83 2.50 9.25
C LEU A 13 1.77 2.98 10.24
N ILE A 14 0.71 3.65 9.76
CA ILE A 14 -0.39 4.14 10.61
C ILE A 14 -1.04 2.97 11.36
N LEU A 15 -1.39 1.90 10.64
CA LEU A 15 -2.03 0.72 11.24
C LEU A 15 -1.08 0.00 12.22
N PHE A 16 0.22 -0.07 11.91
CA PHE A 16 1.20 -0.63 12.83
C PHE A 16 1.35 0.21 14.12
N VAL A 17 1.34 1.52 14.01
CA VAL A 17 1.40 2.44 15.18
C VAL A 17 0.16 2.25 16.05
N VAL A 18 -1.03 2.14 15.48
CA VAL A 18 -2.27 1.82 16.22
C VAL A 18 -2.13 0.51 16.99
N TYR A 19 -1.62 -0.55 16.34
CA TYR A 19 -1.34 -1.81 17.02
C TYR A 19 -0.37 -1.63 18.19
N LYS A 20 0.74 -0.96 17.93
CA LYS A 20 1.85 -0.81 18.89
C LYS A 20 1.46 -0.03 20.15
N LEU A 21 0.67 1.04 19.99
CA LEU A 21 0.27 1.91 21.08
C LEU A 21 -0.95 1.38 21.85
N TRP A 22 -1.89 0.73 21.16
CA TRP A 22 -3.20 0.44 21.75
C TRP A 22 -3.49 -1.05 21.94
N LEU A 23 -3.00 -1.93 21.06
CA LEU A 23 -3.37 -3.34 21.02
C LEU A 23 -2.30 -4.27 21.59
N GLU A 24 -1.03 -3.99 21.35
CA GLU A 24 0.10 -4.89 21.70
C GLU A 24 0.07 -5.33 23.16
N ASN A 25 -0.29 -4.40 24.05
CA ASN A 25 -0.30 -4.65 25.48
C ASN A 25 -1.66 -5.14 26.03
N GLU A 26 -2.61 -5.55 25.17
CA GLU A 26 -3.90 -6.07 25.61
C GLU A 26 -4.01 -7.59 25.44
N LYS A 27 -4.69 -8.24 26.41
CA LYS A 27 -4.93 -9.66 26.39
C LYS A 27 -6.07 -10.04 25.43
N MET A 28 -5.91 -9.66 24.15
CA MET A 28 -6.86 -9.90 23.07
C MET A 28 -6.13 -10.59 21.90
N PHE A 29 -5.38 -11.63 22.20
CA PHE A 29 -4.40 -12.20 21.27
C PHE A 29 -5.01 -12.71 19.96
N ARG A 30 -6.21 -13.30 19.99
CA ARG A 30 -6.93 -13.74 18.78
C ARG A 30 -7.33 -12.56 17.91
N PHE A 31 -7.84 -11.47 18.51
CA PHE A 31 -8.14 -10.24 17.80
C PHE A 31 -6.88 -9.59 17.24
N ASN A 32 -5.80 -9.51 18.03
CA ASN A 32 -4.52 -8.94 17.62
C ASN A 32 -3.94 -9.69 16.42
N ARG A 33 -4.05 -11.03 16.37
CA ARG A 33 -3.67 -11.84 15.21
C ARG A 33 -4.46 -11.45 13.96
N ALA A 34 -5.79 -11.43 14.09
CA ALA A 34 -6.68 -11.04 12.98
C ALA A 34 -6.42 -9.60 12.52
N TYR A 35 -6.21 -8.68 13.47
CA TYR A 35 -5.86 -7.30 13.18
C TYR A 35 -4.55 -7.18 12.39
N LEU A 36 -3.47 -7.81 12.86
CA LEU A 36 -2.15 -7.72 12.23
C LEU A 36 -2.17 -8.29 10.80
N LEU A 37 -2.77 -9.45 10.59
CA LEU A 37 -2.89 -10.06 9.26
C LEU A 37 -3.84 -9.25 8.37
N GLY A 38 -5.00 -8.85 8.90
CA GLY A 38 -5.98 -8.06 8.15
C GLY A 38 -5.48 -6.66 7.80
N SER A 39 -4.81 -5.97 8.72
CA SER A 39 -4.22 -4.64 8.46
C SER A 39 -3.09 -4.69 7.44
N LEU A 40 -2.29 -5.77 7.41
CA LEU A 40 -1.27 -5.97 6.40
C LEU A 40 -1.88 -6.12 5.00
N VAL A 41 -2.90 -6.97 4.86
CA VAL A 41 -3.64 -7.16 3.60
C VAL A 41 -4.33 -5.86 3.18
N PHE A 42 -5.03 -5.20 4.10
CA PHE A 42 -5.72 -3.93 3.86
C PHE A 42 -4.74 -2.84 3.38
N GLY A 43 -3.60 -2.66 4.04
CA GLY A 43 -2.60 -1.66 3.69
C GLY A 43 -1.95 -1.88 2.31
N LEU A 44 -1.94 -3.13 1.83
CA LEU A 44 -1.47 -3.46 0.48
C LEU A 44 -2.58 -3.28 -0.58
N ILE A 45 -3.85 -3.53 -0.24
CA ILE A 45 -4.96 -3.48 -1.20
C ILE A 45 -5.53 -2.08 -1.36
N ILE A 46 -5.69 -1.32 -0.27
CA ILE A 46 -6.39 -0.02 -0.29
C ILE A 46 -5.80 1.00 -1.29
N PRO A 47 -4.47 1.12 -1.47
CA PRO A 47 -3.90 2.07 -2.42
C PRO A 47 -4.11 1.69 -3.89
N LEU A 48 -4.61 0.47 -4.19
CA LEU A 48 -4.98 0.05 -5.54
C LEU A 48 -6.25 0.75 -6.04
N GLN A 49 -7.01 1.40 -5.13
CA GLN A 49 -8.24 2.13 -5.44
C GLN A 49 -9.23 1.31 -6.28
N LEU A 50 -9.42 0.03 -5.89
CA LEU A 50 -10.34 -0.89 -6.55
C LEU A 50 -11.80 -0.43 -6.46
N PHE A 51 -12.12 0.39 -5.47
CA PHE A 51 -13.43 1.01 -5.27
C PHE A 51 -13.26 2.53 -5.35
N SER A 52 -13.98 3.20 -6.23
CA SER A 52 -14.06 4.66 -6.31
C SER A 52 -15.47 5.09 -5.95
N PHE A 53 -15.60 5.90 -4.91
CA PHE A 53 -16.88 6.56 -4.60
C PHE A 53 -16.84 7.96 -5.18
N ASP A 54 -17.62 8.20 -6.21
CA ASP A 54 -17.82 9.54 -6.75
C ASP A 54 -18.72 10.33 -5.78
N THR A 55 -18.09 11.11 -4.92
CA THR A 55 -18.86 12.07 -4.13
C THR A 55 -19.28 13.21 -5.07
N LYS A 56 -20.52 13.16 -5.54
CA LYS A 56 -21.18 14.26 -6.30
C LYS A 56 -21.43 15.46 -5.37
N ILE A 57 -20.38 16.02 -4.79
CA ILE A 57 -20.42 17.32 -4.12
C ILE A 57 -19.60 18.28 -4.98
N ALA A 58 -20.09 18.54 -6.16
CA ALA A 58 -19.77 19.76 -6.89
C ALA A 58 -20.97 20.10 -7.73
N LYS A 59 -21.54 21.27 -7.45
CA LYS A 59 -22.43 21.98 -8.38
C LYS A 59 -21.80 21.85 -9.77
N ALA A 60 -22.51 21.21 -10.69
CA ALA A 60 -22.07 21.06 -12.07
C ALA A 60 -21.88 22.45 -12.68
N ILE A 61 -20.69 22.99 -12.60
CA ILE A 61 -20.23 23.98 -13.56
C ILE A 61 -19.92 23.13 -14.79
N ASN A 62 -20.77 23.24 -15.82
CA ASN A 62 -20.56 22.56 -17.10
C ASN A 62 -19.27 23.10 -17.74
N SER A 63 -18.11 22.59 -17.32
CA SER A 63 -16.81 22.91 -17.89
C SER A 63 -16.39 21.77 -18.80
N PHE A 64 -16.18 22.09 -20.06
CA PHE A 64 -15.64 21.13 -21.02
C PHE A 64 -14.11 21.17 -20.98
N GLN A 65 -13.49 20.02 -20.75
CA GLN A 65 -12.03 19.91 -20.76
C GLN A 65 -11.57 19.57 -22.18
N LEU A 66 -10.75 20.45 -22.75
CA LEU A 66 -10.13 20.25 -24.06
C LEU A 66 -8.99 19.21 -23.97
N SER A 67 -8.70 18.56 -25.10
CA SER A 67 -7.56 17.63 -25.18
C SER A 67 -6.24 18.36 -24.94
N GLU A 68 -5.30 17.70 -24.30
CA GLU A 68 -4.02 18.26 -23.93
C GLU A 68 -3.15 18.55 -25.16
N ILE A 69 -2.66 19.78 -25.28
CA ILE A 69 -1.71 20.18 -26.32
C ILE A 69 -0.30 20.01 -25.76
N VAL A 70 0.49 19.12 -26.39
CA VAL A 70 1.90 18.94 -26.06
C VAL A 70 2.75 19.74 -27.03
N LEU A 71 3.32 20.86 -26.56
CA LEU A 71 4.25 21.69 -27.35
C LEU A 71 5.67 21.24 -27.08
N ASN A 72 6.23 20.44 -28.00
CA ASN A 72 7.62 20.01 -27.97
C ASN A 72 8.45 20.88 -28.89
N ASN A 73 9.50 21.51 -28.38
CA ASN A 73 10.61 21.95 -29.23
C ASN A 73 11.34 20.65 -29.66
N SER A 74 11.19 20.29 -30.92
CA SER A 74 11.70 19.03 -31.50
C SER A 74 13.22 18.97 -31.50
N GLN A 75 13.80 18.54 -30.39
CA GLN A 75 15.11 17.89 -30.26
C GLN A 75 15.22 17.23 -28.90
N ASN A 76 14.89 15.93 -28.82
CA ASN A 76 15.51 15.04 -27.80
C ASN A 76 14.75 13.70 -27.66
N SER A 77 15.02 12.79 -28.57
CA SER A 77 14.80 11.35 -28.41
C SER A 77 15.73 10.70 -27.36
N SER A 78 16.77 11.41 -26.90
CA SER A 78 17.80 10.87 -25.99
C SER A 78 17.41 10.82 -24.51
N ILE A 79 16.55 11.73 -24.02
CA ILE A 79 16.17 11.75 -22.59
C ILE A 79 15.08 10.70 -22.29
N ILE A 80 14.17 10.43 -23.21
CA ILE A 80 13.16 9.39 -23.06
C ILE A 80 13.81 8.00 -23.01
N ALA A 81 14.82 7.76 -23.85
CA ALA A 81 15.60 6.53 -23.85
C ALA A 81 16.36 6.32 -22.53
N ASN A 82 16.93 7.38 -21.93
CA ASN A 82 17.68 7.27 -20.68
C ASN A 82 16.77 6.95 -19.47
N ASN A 83 15.60 7.55 -19.39
CA ASN A 83 14.63 7.24 -18.34
C ASN A 83 14.08 5.81 -18.46
N GLN A 84 13.94 5.30 -19.66
CA GLN A 84 13.47 3.94 -19.91
C GLN A 84 14.54 2.91 -19.53
N ILE A 85 15.82 3.19 -19.80
CA ILE A 85 16.94 2.35 -19.39
C ILE A 85 17.02 2.25 -17.87
N ILE A 86 16.94 3.37 -17.15
CA ILE A 86 16.96 3.40 -15.68
C ILE A 86 15.77 2.60 -15.10
N THR A 87 14.57 2.78 -15.64
CA THR A 87 13.38 2.07 -15.17
C THR A 87 13.50 0.55 -15.39
N ASN A 88 14.01 0.15 -16.55
CA ASN A 88 14.23 -1.25 -16.87
C ASN A 88 15.34 -1.88 -16.02
N SER A 89 16.40 -1.13 -15.70
CA SER A 89 17.49 -1.58 -14.83
C SER A 89 17.00 -1.79 -13.39
N LEU A 90 16.20 -0.87 -12.86
CA LEU A 90 15.60 -1.02 -11.53
C LEU A 90 14.63 -2.21 -11.47
N LEU A 91 13.83 -2.42 -12.52
CA LEU A 91 12.95 -3.57 -12.61
C LEU A 91 13.74 -4.89 -12.67
N ALA A 92 14.80 -4.95 -13.47
CA ALA A 92 15.68 -6.11 -13.56
C ALA A 92 16.33 -6.42 -12.18
N LEU A 93 16.83 -5.41 -11.49
CA LEU A 93 17.39 -5.56 -10.15
C LEU A 93 16.35 -6.09 -9.15
N TYR A 94 15.14 -5.54 -9.18
CA TYR A 94 14.03 -6.02 -8.33
C TYR A 94 13.73 -7.50 -8.61
N LEU A 95 13.61 -7.89 -9.88
CA LEU A 95 13.33 -9.27 -10.25
C LEU A 95 14.44 -10.24 -9.84
N ILE A 96 15.71 -9.84 -9.99
CA ILE A 96 16.86 -10.66 -9.57
C ILE A 96 16.81 -10.92 -8.06
N ILE A 97 16.66 -9.86 -7.24
CA ILE A 97 16.62 -9.99 -5.78
C ILE A 97 15.41 -10.84 -5.35
N THR A 98 14.23 -10.57 -5.92
CA THR A 98 13.01 -11.33 -5.62
C THR A 98 13.18 -12.81 -5.96
N THR A 99 13.77 -13.13 -7.11
CA THR A 99 14.04 -14.52 -7.53
C THR A 99 14.99 -15.21 -6.57
N LEU A 100 16.08 -14.55 -6.16
CA LEU A 100 17.03 -15.10 -5.18
C LEU A 100 16.34 -15.38 -3.83
N LEU A 101 15.45 -14.47 -3.37
CA LEU A 101 14.69 -14.66 -2.13
C LEU A 101 13.69 -15.82 -2.24
N ILE A 102 13.04 -16.00 -3.41
CA ILE A 102 12.14 -17.14 -3.68
C ILE A 102 12.94 -18.44 -3.63
N ILE A 103 14.09 -18.51 -4.29
CA ILE A 103 14.94 -19.71 -4.28
C ILE A 103 15.35 -20.05 -2.84
N ARG A 104 15.82 -19.05 -2.07
CA ARG A 104 16.16 -19.24 -0.65
C ARG A 104 14.96 -19.76 0.16
N PHE A 105 13.78 -19.22 -0.07
CA PHE A 105 12.55 -19.65 0.62
C PHE A 105 12.20 -21.11 0.30
N ILE A 106 12.24 -21.49 -0.98
CA ILE A 106 12.00 -22.88 -1.43
C ILE A 106 13.04 -23.83 -0.82
N MET A 107 14.33 -23.45 -0.81
CA MET A 107 15.39 -24.25 -0.20
C MET A 107 15.15 -24.46 1.31
N ASN A 108 14.68 -23.43 2.02
CA ASN A 108 14.33 -23.56 3.44
C ASN A 108 13.16 -24.54 3.64
N LEU A 109 12.09 -24.45 2.85
CA LEU A 109 10.96 -25.37 2.93
C LEU A 109 11.39 -26.81 2.59
N TYR A 110 12.23 -26.98 1.57
CA TYR A 110 12.79 -28.28 1.19
C TYR A 110 13.66 -28.88 2.30
N SER A 111 14.43 -28.06 3.00
CA SER A 111 15.24 -28.49 4.16
C SER A 111 14.37 -29.06 5.27
N PHE A 112 13.24 -28.39 5.62
CA PHE A 112 12.29 -28.94 6.58
C PHE A 112 11.68 -30.27 6.12
N HIS A 113 11.27 -30.36 4.85
CA HIS A 113 10.74 -31.59 4.29
C HIS A 113 11.76 -32.73 4.34
N LYS A 114 13.02 -32.45 4.01
CA LYS A 114 14.13 -33.41 4.09
C LYS A 114 14.33 -33.91 5.53
N LYS A 115 14.34 -33.01 6.53
CA LYS A 115 14.45 -33.37 7.95
C LYS A 115 13.30 -34.29 8.40
N ILE A 116 12.06 -34.02 7.98
CA ILE A 116 10.88 -34.84 8.30
C ILE A 116 10.99 -36.26 7.69
N LYS A 117 11.60 -36.38 6.50
CA LYS A 117 11.68 -37.65 5.77
C LYS A 117 12.83 -38.55 6.24
N HIS A 118 13.95 -37.96 6.69
CA HIS A 118 15.19 -38.72 6.98
C HIS A 118 15.38 -39.02 8.47
N ASN A 119 14.56 -38.47 9.35
CA ASN A 119 14.69 -38.73 10.80
C ASN A 119 13.55 -39.59 11.30
N GLU A 120 13.79 -40.30 12.39
CA GLU A 120 12.75 -41.07 13.06
C GLU A 120 11.62 -40.18 13.56
N SER A 121 10.40 -40.69 13.53
CA SER A 121 9.23 -39.96 13.99
C SER A 121 8.39 -40.81 14.93
N LEU A 122 7.81 -40.17 15.93
CA LEU A 122 6.89 -40.75 16.88
C LEU A 122 5.68 -39.86 17.09
N ILE A 123 4.66 -40.34 17.78
CA ILE A 123 3.47 -39.56 18.06
C ILE A 123 3.49 -39.15 19.54
N ILE A 124 3.44 -37.83 19.81
CA ILE A 124 3.31 -37.26 21.15
C ILE A 124 2.08 -36.36 21.15
N ASN A 125 1.18 -36.54 22.11
CA ASN A 125 -0.07 -35.75 22.23
C ASN A 125 -0.87 -35.67 20.91
N ASN A 126 -0.97 -36.78 20.20
CA ASN A 126 -1.65 -36.90 18.90
C ASN A 126 -1.03 -36.05 17.77
N GLN A 127 0.19 -35.56 17.96
CA GLN A 127 0.98 -34.82 16.96
C GLN A 127 2.21 -35.60 16.55
N LYS A 128 2.62 -35.46 15.28
CA LYS A 128 3.84 -36.06 14.77
C LYS A 128 5.06 -35.32 15.35
N ALA A 129 5.93 -36.05 16.04
CA ALA A 129 7.21 -35.54 16.50
C ALA A 129 8.36 -36.23 15.75
N VAL A 130 9.34 -35.43 15.29
CA VAL A 130 10.54 -35.90 14.58
C VAL A 130 11.74 -35.73 15.48
N LEU A 131 12.52 -36.80 15.63
CA LEU A 131 13.69 -36.83 16.46
C LEU A 131 14.90 -36.33 15.71
N ILE A 132 15.60 -35.34 16.25
CA ILE A 132 16.83 -34.77 15.67
C ILE A 132 17.97 -34.94 16.63
N GLN A 133 19.13 -35.36 16.09
CA GLN A 133 20.33 -35.58 16.87
C GLN A 133 21.05 -34.29 17.28
N GLU A 134 20.85 -33.22 16.51
CA GLU A 134 21.40 -31.90 16.82
C GLU A 134 20.81 -31.35 18.13
N PRO A 135 21.59 -30.67 18.98
CA PRO A 135 21.08 -30.02 20.20
C PRO A 135 20.17 -28.84 19.82
N ILE A 136 18.86 -29.05 19.80
CA ILE A 136 17.85 -28.07 19.50
C ILE A 136 16.83 -28.02 20.62
N LEU A 137 16.25 -26.83 20.82
CA LEU A 137 15.04 -26.73 21.64
C LEU A 137 13.84 -27.28 20.86
N PRO A 138 12.85 -27.84 21.56
CA PRO A 138 11.59 -28.20 20.94
C PRO A 138 11.03 -27.02 20.15
N HIS A 139 10.62 -27.26 18.92
CA HIS A 139 9.96 -26.27 18.08
C HIS A 139 9.05 -26.95 17.07
N SER A 140 8.01 -26.25 16.63
CA SER A 140 7.02 -26.75 15.69
C SER A 140 7.07 -26.05 14.33
N PHE A 141 6.82 -26.83 13.28
CA PHE A 141 6.61 -26.29 11.94
C PHE A 141 5.54 -27.10 11.20
N LEU A 142 4.55 -26.41 10.62
CA LEU A 142 3.33 -27.01 10.06
C LEU A 142 2.67 -27.97 11.08
N ASN A 143 2.64 -29.26 10.78
CA ASN A 143 2.00 -30.29 11.61
C ASN A 143 3.04 -31.19 12.31
N THR A 144 4.23 -30.70 12.56
CA THR A 144 5.33 -31.51 13.09
C THR A 144 6.06 -30.77 14.19
N ILE A 145 6.32 -31.46 15.31
CA ILE A 145 7.19 -31.00 16.38
C ILE A 145 8.59 -31.59 16.14
N PHE A 146 9.63 -30.78 16.26
CA PHE A 146 11.02 -31.21 16.18
C PHE A 146 11.62 -31.23 17.58
N ILE A 147 12.20 -32.35 17.98
CA ILE A 147 12.64 -32.60 19.34
C ILE A 147 14.06 -33.19 19.28
N ASN A 148 14.92 -32.82 20.22
CA ASN A 148 16.20 -33.49 20.38
C ASN A 148 16.02 -34.90 20.92
N GLU A 149 16.64 -35.90 20.26
CA GLU A 149 16.52 -37.31 20.61
C GLU A 149 17.05 -37.61 22.01
N ASN A 150 18.21 -37.04 22.38
CA ASN A 150 18.85 -37.25 23.66
C ASN A 150 18.04 -36.64 24.80
N ASP A 151 17.48 -35.43 24.59
CA ASP A 151 16.66 -34.78 25.61
C ASP A 151 15.37 -35.55 25.88
N LEU A 152 14.79 -36.18 24.85
CA LEU A 152 13.59 -36.99 24.99
C LEU A 152 13.93 -38.31 25.75
N LYS A 153 15.00 -39.01 25.37
CA LYS A 153 15.44 -40.25 26.03
C LYS A 153 15.80 -40.06 27.51
N ASN A 154 16.33 -38.90 27.84
CA ASN A 154 16.73 -38.57 29.22
C ASN A 154 15.58 -37.88 30.01
N ASN A 155 14.37 -37.81 29.49
CA ASN A 155 13.24 -37.14 30.11
C ASN A 155 13.51 -35.66 30.52
N LEU A 156 14.33 -34.97 29.75
CA LEU A 156 14.70 -33.59 30.02
C LEU A 156 13.68 -32.57 29.46
N ILE A 157 12.72 -33.06 28.68
CA ILE A 157 11.71 -32.20 28.04
C ILE A 157 10.48 -32.06 28.95
N ASP A 158 10.23 -30.84 29.40
CA ASP A 158 9.05 -30.55 30.20
C ASP A 158 7.76 -30.70 29.38
N PRO A 159 6.72 -31.39 29.89
CA PRO A 159 5.44 -31.54 29.18
C PRO A 159 4.77 -30.22 28.78
N GLN A 160 5.00 -29.14 29.55
CA GLN A 160 4.44 -27.81 29.21
C GLN A 160 5.06 -27.23 27.92
N LEU A 161 6.31 -27.59 27.60
CA LEU A 161 6.91 -27.19 26.31
C LEU A 161 6.25 -27.93 25.15
N ILE A 162 5.94 -29.21 25.31
CA ILE A 162 5.22 -29.96 24.29
C ILE A 162 3.82 -29.39 24.08
N THR A 163 3.13 -29.01 25.16
CA THR A 163 1.83 -28.32 25.07
C THR A 163 1.94 -27.00 24.33
N HIS A 164 3.00 -26.22 24.58
CA HIS A 164 3.27 -24.97 23.87
C HIS A 164 3.45 -25.20 22.36
N GLU A 165 4.26 -26.17 21.97
CA GLU A 165 4.49 -26.51 20.56
C GLU A 165 3.23 -27.09 19.88
N THR A 166 2.45 -27.88 20.61
CA THR A 166 1.15 -28.38 20.14
C THR A 166 0.20 -27.21 19.83
N ALA A 167 0.15 -26.19 20.69
CA ALA A 167 -0.68 -25.02 20.46
C ALA A 167 -0.30 -24.26 19.16
N HIS A 168 0.99 -24.18 18.82
CA HIS A 168 1.43 -23.60 17.53
C HIS A 168 0.90 -24.40 16.34
N ILE A 169 0.86 -25.72 16.43
CA ILE A 169 0.32 -26.59 15.37
C ILE A 169 -1.19 -26.43 15.24
N GLU A 170 -1.92 -26.56 16.35
CA GLU A 170 -3.38 -26.49 16.38
C GLU A 170 -3.90 -25.14 15.87
N GLN A 171 -3.22 -24.07 16.24
CA GLN A 171 -3.54 -22.72 15.81
C GLN A 171 -2.96 -22.36 14.42
N LYS A 172 -2.25 -23.28 13.77
CA LYS A 172 -1.69 -23.13 12.41
C LYS A 172 -0.80 -21.90 12.25
N HIS A 173 0.00 -21.56 13.27
CA HIS A 173 0.88 -20.39 13.27
C HIS A 173 1.89 -20.39 12.12
N SER A 174 2.33 -21.58 11.68
CA SER A 174 3.26 -21.71 10.54
C SER A 174 2.68 -21.15 9.24
N LEU A 175 1.35 -21.21 9.02
CA LEU A 175 0.73 -20.65 7.82
C LEU A 175 0.83 -19.12 7.78
N ASP A 176 0.65 -18.46 8.93
CA ASP A 176 0.82 -17.01 9.03
C ASP A 176 2.27 -16.61 8.70
N ILE A 177 3.25 -17.40 9.20
CA ILE A 177 4.66 -17.13 8.94
C ILE A 177 5.00 -17.34 7.46
N ILE A 178 4.50 -18.40 6.82
CA ILE A 178 4.67 -18.63 5.39
C ILE A 178 4.08 -17.47 4.59
N PHE A 179 2.86 -17.03 4.92
CA PHE A 179 2.21 -15.88 4.30
C PHE A 179 3.05 -14.60 4.43
N LEU A 180 3.59 -14.34 5.62
CA LEU A 180 4.46 -13.18 5.87
C LEU A 180 5.78 -13.26 5.11
N GLU A 181 6.38 -14.46 4.98
CA GLU A 181 7.59 -14.65 4.18
C GLU A 181 7.32 -14.33 2.70
N LEU A 182 6.17 -14.77 2.16
CA LEU A 182 5.79 -14.45 0.77
C LEU A 182 5.60 -12.95 0.57
N ILE A 183 4.90 -12.26 1.49
CA ILE A 183 4.75 -10.80 1.42
C ILE A 183 6.12 -10.12 1.56
N GLN A 184 6.98 -10.59 2.47
CA GLN A 184 8.32 -10.03 2.64
C GLN A 184 9.20 -10.21 1.41
N ILE A 185 9.06 -11.31 0.67
CA ILE A 185 9.77 -11.54 -0.59
C ILE A 185 9.30 -10.54 -1.67
N LEU A 186 8.00 -10.27 -1.78
CA LEU A 186 7.46 -9.33 -2.76
C LEU A 186 7.79 -7.87 -2.40
N PHE A 187 7.81 -7.53 -1.12
CA PHE A 187 8.03 -6.18 -0.62
C PHE A 187 9.30 -6.11 0.25
N TRP A 188 10.36 -6.80 -0.16
CA TRP A 188 11.62 -6.94 0.60
C TRP A 188 12.25 -5.59 0.97
N PHE A 189 12.01 -4.56 0.19
CA PHE A 189 12.50 -3.20 0.42
C PHE A 189 11.71 -2.41 1.48
N ASN A 190 10.55 -2.94 1.96
CA ASN A 190 9.71 -2.25 2.93
C ASN A 190 10.00 -2.72 4.38
N PRO A 191 10.66 -1.89 5.23
CA PRO A 191 11.02 -2.31 6.58
C PRO A 191 9.82 -2.50 7.51
N ILE A 192 8.66 -1.92 7.18
CA ILE A 192 7.45 -2.03 8.01
C ILE A 192 6.97 -3.49 8.07
N ILE A 193 7.14 -4.25 7.00
CA ILE A 193 6.77 -5.69 6.96
C ILE A 193 7.59 -6.49 7.97
N LEU A 194 8.87 -6.14 8.19
CA LEU A 194 9.68 -6.77 9.23
C LEU A 194 9.14 -6.49 10.64
N LEU A 195 8.60 -5.30 10.87
CA LEU A 195 7.95 -4.95 12.15
C LEU A 195 6.67 -5.77 12.35
N TYR A 196 5.83 -5.90 11.32
CA TYR A 196 4.66 -6.78 11.35
C TYR A 196 5.03 -8.22 11.66
N LYS A 197 6.06 -8.75 11.00
CA LYS A 197 6.55 -10.12 11.23
C LYS A 197 6.97 -10.34 12.68
N LYS A 198 7.70 -9.39 13.28
CA LYS A 198 8.08 -9.44 14.70
C LYS A 198 6.87 -9.40 15.61
N ALA A 199 5.89 -8.54 15.32
CA ALA A 199 4.67 -8.40 16.12
C ALA A 199 3.78 -9.67 16.05
N ILE A 200 3.63 -10.25 14.86
CA ILE A 200 2.85 -11.49 14.67
C ILE A 200 3.52 -12.65 15.39
N LYS A 201 4.84 -12.82 15.26
CA LYS A 201 5.57 -13.85 16.00
C LYS A 201 5.40 -13.71 17.50
N LEU A 202 5.53 -12.49 18.05
CA LEU A 202 5.32 -12.24 19.47
C LEU A 202 3.88 -12.58 19.90
N ASN A 203 2.89 -12.24 19.07
CA ASN A 203 1.49 -12.57 19.36
C ASN A 203 1.21 -14.09 19.31
N HIS A 204 1.91 -14.83 18.43
CA HIS A 204 1.87 -16.30 18.42
C HIS A 204 2.38 -16.90 19.73
N GLU A 205 3.49 -16.33 20.27
CA GLU A 205 3.98 -16.75 21.60
C GLU A 205 2.94 -16.52 22.69
N PHE A 206 2.27 -15.37 22.70
CA PHE A 206 1.20 -15.08 23.67
C PHE A 206 0.02 -16.07 23.57
N LEU A 207 -0.36 -16.45 22.35
CA LEU A 207 -1.43 -17.43 22.10
C LEU A 207 -1.03 -18.84 22.55
N ALA A 208 0.21 -19.25 22.33
CA ALA A 208 0.72 -20.54 22.78
C ALA A 208 0.87 -20.57 24.31
N ASP A 209 1.36 -19.49 24.92
CA ASP A 209 1.41 -19.34 26.37
C ASP A 209 0.04 -19.41 27.01
N GLU A 210 -0.96 -18.76 26.42
CA GLU A 210 -2.35 -18.81 26.90
C GLU A 210 -2.89 -20.26 26.88
N ALA A 211 -2.57 -21.05 25.85
CA ALA A 211 -2.97 -22.44 25.76
C ALA A 211 -2.34 -23.31 26.88
N VAL A 212 -1.06 -23.06 27.19
CA VAL A 212 -0.38 -23.75 28.31
C VAL A 212 -1.01 -23.38 29.64
N ILE A 213 -1.24 -22.07 29.89
CA ILE A 213 -1.80 -21.57 31.16
C ILE A 213 -3.21 -22.09 31.40
N THR A 214 -4.03 -22.23 30.37
CA THR A 214 -5.41 -22.75 30.49
C THR A 214 -5.46 -24.24 30.84
N GLN A 215 -4.39 -24.97 30.50
CA GLN A 215 -4.26 -26.43 30.82
C GLN A 215 -3.43 -26.68 32.08
N SER A 216 -2.62 -25.74 32.51
CA SER A 216 -1.68 -25.86 33.62
C SER A 216 -2.27 -25.35 34.91
N ASN A 217 -2.02 -26.07 36.02
CA ASN A 217 -2.41 -25.64 37.36
C ASN A 217 -1.49 -24.58 37.99
N SER A 218 -0.36 -24.26 37.38
CA SER A 218 0.64 -23.32 37.95
C SER A 218 1.29 -22.43 36.89
N VAL A 219 0.83 -21.17 36.83
CA VAL A 219 1.44 -20.12 35.99
C VAL A 219 2.90 -19.88 36.39
N SER A 220 3.19 -19.85 37.68
CA SER A 220 4.53 -19.58 38.21
C SER A 220 5.55 -20.65 37.80
N TYR A 221 5.14 -21.90 37.75
CA TYR A 221 6.02 -22.98 37.28
C TYR A 221 6.43 -22.74 35.82
N TYR A 222 5.46 -22.48 34.95
CA TYR A 222 5.72 -22.22 33.54
C TYR A 222 6.56 -20.96 33.30
N GLN A 223 6.34 -19.91 34.07
CA GLN A 223 7.17 -18.71 34.02
C GLN A 223 8.63 -19.00 34.40
N ASN A 224 8.87 -19.80 35.47
CA ASN A 224 10.22 -20.21 35.86
C ASN A 224 10.88 -21.11 34.81
N LEU A 225 10.12 -21.98 34.17
CA LEU A 225 10.61 -22.81 33.05
C LEU A 225 11.12 -21.95 31.89
N LEU A 226 10.34 -20.94 31.47
CA LEU A 226 10.74 -20.02 30.40
C LEU A 226 11.95 -19.18 30.80
N LEU A 227 12.05 -18.74 32.04
CA LEU A 227 13.23 -17.99 32.56
C LEU A 227 14.48 -18.87 32.54
N LYS A 228 14.38 -20.13 32.97
CA LYS A 228 15.49 -21.10 32.91
C LYS A 228 15.95 -21.33 31.47
N MET A 229 15.03 -21.48 30.52
CA MET A 229 15.38 -21.64 29.10
C MET A 229 16.08 -20.40 28.55
N ALA A 230 15.54 -19.21 28.86
CA ALA A 230 16.14 -17.95 28.41
C ALA A 230 17.55 -17.71 28.99
N SER A 231 17.80 -18.13 30.25
CA SER A 231 19.12 -18.00 30.89
C SER A 231 20.15 -18.96 30.27
N ASN A 232 19.78 -20.18 29.91
CA ASN A 232 20.67 -21.15 29.29
C ASN A 232 21.08 -20.76 27.85
N GLN A 233 20.27 -19.95 27.14
CA GLN A 233 20.58 -19.43 25.80
C GLN A 233 21.52 -18.22 25.81
N SER A 234 21.79 -17.61 26.95
CA SER A 234 22.44 -16.30 27.07
C SER A 234 23.97 -16.29 26.90
N GLN A 235 24.58 -17.33 26.32
CA GLN A 235 26.03 -17.35 26.09
C GLN A 235 26.54 -16.40 24.99
N ILE A 236 25.64 -15.75 24.23
CA ILE A 236 25.99 -14.74 23.21
C ILE A 236 25.40 -13.42 23.60
N ALA A 237 26.21 -12.47 24.07
CA ALA A 237 25.78 -11.20 24.71
C ALA A 237 24.84 -10.32 23.86
N LEU A 238 24.96 -10.27 22.53
CA LEU A 238 24.09 -9.47 21.66
C LEU A 238 22.73 -10.14 21.35
N ALA A 239 22.65 -11.45 21.31
CA ALA A 239 21.41 -12.19 21.13
C ALA A 239 20.59 -12.26 22.43
N SER A 240 21.25 -12.21 23.57
CA SER A 240 20.69 -12.27 24.92
C SER A 240 19.72 -11.12 25.22
N SER A 241 20.03 -9.88 24.81
CA SER A 241 19.21 -8.71 25.13
C SER A 241 17.84 -8.71 24.42
N ILE A 242 17.78 -9.19 23.17
CA ILE A 242 16.54 -9.23 22.37
C ILE A 242 15.63 -10.36 22.85
N ASN A 243 16.19 -11.55 23.11
CA ASN A 243 15.44 -12.69 23.63
C ASN A 243 14.88 -12.43 25.03
N PHE A 244 15.65 -11.73 25.87
CA PHE A 244 15.19 -11.33 27.20
C PHE A 244 13.98 -10.36 27.14
N GLN A 245 13.97 -9.42 26.21
CA GLN A 245 12.82 -8.50 26.06
C GLN A 245 11.54 -9.24 25.63
N ILE A 246 11.65 -10.22 24.74
CA ILE A 246 10.52 -11.04 24.31
C ILE A 246 10.00 -11.87 25.50
N THR A 247 10.88 -12.56 26.20
CA THR A 247 10.54 -13.36 27.39
C THR A 247 9.89 -12.49 28.48
N LYS A 248 10.45 -11.31 28.77
CA LYS A 248 9.83 -10.37 29.69
C LYS A 248 8.39 -9.99 29.33
N LYS A 249 8.13 -9.71 28.03
CA LYS A 249 6.77 -9.42 27.56
C LYS A 249 5.84 -10.62 27.73
N ARG A 250 6.28 -11.83 27.42
CA ARG A 250 5.50 -13.06 27.61
C ARG A 250 5.11 -13.22 29.07
N LEU A 251 6.05 -13.10 30.00
CA LEU A 251 5.80 -13.19 31.45
C LEU A 251 4.78 -12.17 31.94
N LEU A 252 4.89 -10.90 31.50
CA LEU A 252 3.95 -9.84 31.87
C LEU A 252 2.54 -10.08 31.31
N MET A 253 2.43 -10.64 30.11
CA MET A 253 1.12 -10.89 29.48
C MET A 253 0.39 -12.09 30.08
N MET A 254 1.11 -13.07 30.64
CA MET A 254 0.54 -14.22 31.34
C MET A 254 -0.28 -13.82 32.58
N THR A 255 0.18 -12.81 33.32
CA THR A 255 -0.45 -12.35 34.56
C THR A 255 -1.48 -11.25 34.36
N LYS A 256 -1.58 -10.71 33.13
CA LYS A 256 -2.52 -9.62 32.83
C LYS A 256 -3.98 -10.10 32.86
N GLN A 257 -4.83 -9.29 33.47
CA GLN A 257 -6.28 -9.54 33.49
C GLN A 257 -6.97 -8.91 32.27
N GLU A 258 -7.95 -9.61 31.73
CA GLU A 258 -8.81 -9.09 30.66
C GLU A 258 -9.81 -8.05 31.22
N SER A 259 -10.04 -6.98 30.44
CA SER A 259 -11.10 -6.01 30.70
C SER A 259 -12.00 -5.93 29.47
N ARG A 260 -13.21 -6.49 29.56
CA ARG A 260 -14.18 -6.52 28.45
C ARG A 260 -14.51 -5.12 27.92
N LEU A 261 -14.70 -4.13 28.80
CA LEU A 261 -14.99 -2.74 28.40
C LEU A 261 -13.85 -2.14 27.59
N ARG A 262 -12.59 -2.30 28.05
CA ARG A 262 -11.42 -1.82 27.31
C ARG A 262 -11.29 -2.49 25.95
N ALA A 263 -11.61 -3.79 25.88
CA ALA A 263 -11.60 -4.55 24.63
C ALA A 263 -12.60 -3.97 23.62
N ILE A 264 -13.86 -3.75 24.03
CA ILE A 264 -14.92 -3.20 23.18
C ILE A 264 -14.55 -1.79 22.68
N VAL A 265 -14.11 -0.90 23.56
CA VAL A 265 -13.72 0.47 23.16
C VAL A 265 -12.58 0.43 22.13
N LYS A 266 -11.55 -0.38 22.37
CA LYS A 266 -10.39 -0.47 21.47
C LYS A 266 -10.74 -1.07 20.11
N THR A 267 -11.59 -2.09 20.07
CA THR A 267 -12.05 -2.67 18.79
C THR A 267 -12.92 -1.70 18.00
N SER A 268 -13.77 -0.91 18.67
CA SER A 268 -14.59 0.12 18.01
C SER A 268 -13.73 1.23 17.38
N VAL A 269 -12.69 1.70 18.10
CA VAL A 269 -11.76 2.69 17.57
C VAL A 269 -10.97 2.14 16.38
N VAL A 270 -10.53 0.89 16.45
CA VAL A 270 -9.87 0.22 15.32
C VAL A 270 -10.79 0.19 14.10
N GLY A 271 -12.06 -0.20 14.26
CA GLY A 271 -13.05 -0.17 13.18
C GLY A 271 -13.20 1.23 12.56
N PHE A 272 -13.23 2.28 13.40
CA PHE A 272 -13.29 3.66 12.94
C PHE A 272 -12.03 4.07 12.13
N VAL A 273 -10.84 3.68 12.57
CA VAL A 273 -9.59 3.94 11.84
C VAL A 273 -9.60 3.26 10.46
N PHE A 274 -10.04 2.01 10.37
CA PHE A 274 -10.18 1.32 9.08
C PHE A 274 -11.18 2.02 8.16
N ALA A 275 -12.33 2.43 8.69
CA ALA A 275 -13.35 3.15 7.94
C ALA A 275 -12.82 4.50 7.42
N THR A 276 -12.17 5.28 8.26
CA THR A 276 -11.59 6.57 7.86
C THR A 276 -10.52 6.41 6.79
N LEU A 277 -9.61 5.44 6.92
CA LEU A 277 -8.61 5.15 5.90
C LEU A 277 -9.27 4.68 4.59
N PHE A 278 -10.28 3.81 4.68
CA PHE A 278 -11.01 3.34 3.51
C PHE A 278 -11.64 4.50 2.74
N PHE A 279 -12.37 5.39 3.41
CA PHE A 279 -12.96 6.57 2.77
C PHE A 279 -11.89 7.54 2.26
N ALA A 280 -10.85 7.84 3.04
CA ALA A 280 -9.78 8.76 2.64
C ALA A 280 -9.05 8.34 1.36
N PHE A 281 -8.89 7.04 1.12
CA PHE A 281 -8.21 6.53 -0.09
C PHE A 281 -9.14 6.26 -1.27
N ASN A 282 -10.45 6.07 -1.03
CA ASN A 282 -11.43 5.76 -2.07
C ASN A 282 -12.32 6.94 -2.48
N THR A 283 -12.23 8.10 -1.79
CA THR A 283 -12.88 9.33 -2.26
C THR A 283 -12.02 9.98 -3.33
N THR A 284 -12.46 9.92 -4.57
CA THR A 284 -11.93 10.77 -5.63
C THR A 284 -12.58 12.15 -5.48
N THR A 285 -11.83 13.11 -4.94
CA THR A 285 -12.19 14.52 -5.17
C THR A 285 -11.96 14.78 -6.66
N ILE A 286 -13.01 15.19 -7.37
CA ILE A 286 -12.97 15.61 -8.79
C ILE A 286 -12.19 16.94 -8.90
N ALA A 287 -10.94 16.96 -8.45
CA ALA A 287 -9.99 18.05 -8.64
C ALA A 287 -8.71 17.59 -9.36
N GLN A 288 -8.63 16.30 -9.73
CA GLN A 288 -7.54 15.79 -10.57
C GLN A 288 -8.14 15.24 -11.86
N GLY A 289 -7.88 15.97 -12.94
CA GLY A 289 -8.17 15.53 -14.29
C GLY A 289 -7.76 14.07 -14.50
N SER A 290 -8.75 13.26 -14.81
CA SER A 290 -8.62 11.87 -15.17
C SER A 290 -7.55 11.71 -16.25
N ASN A 291 -6.41 11.09 -15.90
CA ASN A 291 -5.49 10.47 -16.86
C ASN A 291 -6.15 9.22 -17.47
N ARG A 292 -7.24 9.39 -18.19
CA ARG A 292 -7.69 8.38 -19.14
C ARG A 292 -6.91 8.59 -20.43
N LYS A 293 -6.18 7.57 -20.85
CA LYS A 293 -5.67 7.43 -22.21
C LYS A 293 -6.78 7.84 -23.19
N ALA A 294 -6.63 9.01 -23.79
CA ALA A 294 -7.45 9.42 -24.93
C ALA A 294 -6.99 8.62 -26.14
N LEU A 295 -7.58 7.45 -26.34
CA LEU A 295 -7.72 6.83 -27.64
C LEU A 295 -8.96 7.46 -28.27
N ASN A 296 -8.77 8.27 -29.28
CA ASN A 296 -9.63 8.69 -30.39
C ASN A 296 -11.14 8.33 -30.33
N GLU A 297 -11.81 8.62 -29.22
CA GLU A 297 -13.28 8.58 -29.17
C GLU A 297 -13.79 9.98 -28.78
N PRO A 298 -14.85 10.47 -29.46
CA PRO A 298 -15.47 11.74 -29.10
C PRO A 298 -16.01 11.64 -27.65
N PRO A 299 -16.00 12.74 -26.88
CA PRO A 299 -16.43 12.74 -25.48
C PRO A 299 -17.87 12.28 -25.35
N THR A 300 -18.05 11.10 -24.75
CA THR A 300 -19.36 10.55 -24.43
C THR A 300 -19.91 11.26 -23.21
N PHE A 301 -21.08 11.85 -23.37
CA PHE A 301 -21.81 12.53 -22.31
C PHE A 301 -22.30 11.54 -21.25
N LEU A 302 -22.02 11.85 -19.98
CA LEU A 302 -22.80 11.35 -18.85
C LEU A 302 -23.75 12.47 -18.44
N THR A 303 -24.86 12.61 -19.13
CA THR A 303 -25.97 13.46 -18.70
C THR A 303 -27.20 12.59 -18.46
N ASP A 304 -27.52 12.43 -17.18
CA ASP A 304 -28.84 12.00 -16.72
C ASP A 304 -29.80 13.21 -16.69
N THR A 305 -29.77 14.04 -17.73
CA THR A 305 -30.80 15.07 -17.96
C THR A 305 -30.98 15.26 -19.45
N THR A 306 -32.24 15.25 -19.88
CA THR A 306 -32.75 15.38 -21.25
C THR A 306 -32.56 16.78 -21.85
N GLU A 307 -31.46 17.47 -21.59
CA GLU A 307 -31.16 18.77 -22.19
C GLU A 307 -30.32 18.58 -23.46
N ASN A 308 -30.78 19.12 -24.56
CA ASN A 308 -30.10 19.09 -25.85
C ASN A 308 -28.97 20.13 -25.84
N ILE A 309 -27.76 19.73 -25.42
CA ILE A 309 -26.60 20.61 -25.30
C ILE A 309 -25.69 20.42 -26.52
N GLN A 310 -25.48 21.46 -27.33
CA GLN A 310 -24.48 21.52 -28.37
C GLN A 310 -23.26 22.29 -27.86
N GLN A 311 -22.07 21.73 -28.11
CA GLN A 311 -20.84 22.38 -27.71
C GLN A 311 -20.43 23.52 -28.64
N PRO A 312 -19.81 24.60 -28.10
CA PRO A 312 -19.11 25.57 -28.91
C PRO A 312 -18.04 24.92 -29.78
N GLU A 313 -17.90 25.42 -31.02
CA GLU A 313 -16.97 24.87 -31.99
C GLU A 313 -16.08 25.95 -32.60
N PHE A 314 -14.75 25.70 -32.64
CA PHE A 314 -13.81 26.56 -33.34
C PHE A 314 -14.09 26.50 -34.87
N PRO A 315 -13.93 27.59 -35.66
CA PRO A 315 -14.02 27.54 -37.10
C PRO A 315 -13.06 26.51 -37.71
N GLY A 316 -13.61 25.45 -38.35
CA GLY A 316 -12.87 24.34 -38.87
C GLY A 316 -12.66 23.18 -37.88
N GLY A 317 -13.32 23.22 -36.71
CA GLY A 317 -13.30 22.18 -35.72
C GLY A 317 -12.13 22.24 -34.75
N MET A 318 -12.13 21.33 -33.76
CA MET A 318 -11.16 21.33 -32.67
C MET A 318 -9.72 21.02 -33.15
N THR A 319 -9.56 20.27 -34.22
CA THR A 319 -8.25 20.00 -34.82
C THR A 319 -7.57 21.28 -35.31
N GLU A 320 -8.34 22.17 -35.94
CA GLU A 320 -7.82 23.46 -36.40
C GLU A 320 -7.54 24.41 -35.22
N PHE A 321 -8.32 24.34 -34.15
CA PHE A 321 -8.01 25.05 -32.90
C PHE A 321 -6.65 24.65 -32.33
N TYR A 322 -6.35 23.35 -32.24
CA TYR A 322 -5.04 22.88 -31.74
C TYR A 322 -3.89 23.32 -32.64
N LYS A 323 -4.07 23.31 -33.97
CA LYS A 323 -3.08 23.84 -34.91
C LYS A 323 -2.91 25.35 -34.74
N PHE A 324 -4.00 26.07 -34.54
CA PHE A 324 -3.98 27.52 -34.31
C PHE A 324 -3.18 27.87 -33.05
N VAL A 325 -3.45 27.18 -31.93
CA VAL A 325 -2.70 27.37 -30.68
C VAL A 325 -1.22 27.02 -30.89
N GLY A 326 -0.92 25.87 -31.47
CA GLY A 326 0.46 25.43 -31.71
C GLY A 326 1.25 26.37 -32.61
N LYS A 327 0.61 27.01 -33.61
CA LYS A 327 1.23 27.96 -34.53
C LYS A 327 1.50 29.32 -33.89
N ASN A 328 0.60 29.79 -33.02
CA ASN A 328 0.67 31.14 -32.46
C ASN A 328 1.33 31.20 -31.08
N PHE A 329 1.47 30.08 -30.38
CA PHE A 329 2.13 30.00 -29.07
C PHE A 329 3.64 30.09 -29.22
N LYS A 330 4.25 31.01 -28.46
CA LYS A 330 5.69 31.19 -28.40
C LYS A 330 6.17 31.01 -26.96
N ILE A 331 7.10 30.10 -26.75
CA ILE A 331 7.68 29.91 -25.42
C ILE A 331 8.41 31.20 -25.01
N PRO A 332 8.02 31.84 -23.86
CA PRO A 332 8.72 33.03 -23.38
C PRO A 332 10.24 32.77 -23.16
N LYS A 333 11.08 33.77 -23.44
CA LYS A 333 12.55 33.64 -23.32
C LYS A 333 12.96 33.22 -21.92
N ASP A 334 12.29 33.72 -20.89
CA ASP A 334 12.59 33.39 -19.50
C ASP A 334 12.22 31.93 -19.15
N ALA A 335 11.12 31.42 -19.69
CA ALA A 335 10.77 30.02 -19.55
C ALA A 335 11.76 29.09 -20.27
N SER A 336 12.22 29.48 -21.46
CA SER A 336 13.24 28.76 -22.20
C SER A 336 14.59 28.77 -21.47
N LYS A 337 15.05 29.94 -20.98
CA LYS A 337 16.31 30.11 -20.24
C LYS A 337 16.34 29.26 -18.96
N ASN A 338 15.23 29.16 -18.26
CA ASN A 338 15.10 28.39 -17.02
C ASN A 338 14.66 26.92 -17.27
N LYS A 339 14.59 26.48 -18.51
CA LYS A 339 14.21 25.09 -18.91
C LYS A 339 12.91 24.59 -18.25
N VAL A 340 11.92 25.46 -18.17
CA VAL A 340 10.65 25.19 -17.48
C VAL A 340 9.88 24.10 -18.24
N SER A 341 9.43 23.06 -17.52
CA SER A 341 8.62 21.98 -18.07
C SER A 341 7.46 21.66 -17.13
N GLY A 342 6.25 21.58 -17.68
CA GLY A 342 5.06 21.25 -16.91
C GLY A 342 3.79 21.62 -17.64
N LYS A 343 2.67 21.64 -16.92
CA LYS A 343 1.33 21.84 -17.44
C LYS A 343 0.78 23.18 -16.99
N VAL A 344 0.38 24.02 -17.95
CA VAL A 344 -0.39 25.26 -17.75
C VAL A 344 -1.83 24.99 -18.08
N ILE A 345 -2.77 25.44 -17.24
CA ILE A 345 -4.20 25.26 -17.43
C ILE A 345 -4.89 26.62 -17.40
N ILE A 346 -5.58 26.96 -18.47
CA ILE A 346 -6.35 28.20 -18.60
C ILE A 346 -7.81 27.86 -18.80
N ASP A 347 -8.66 28.43 -17.93
CA ASP A 347 -10.09 28.41 -18.07
C ASP A 347 -10.56 29.69 -18.81
N PHE A 348 -11.49 29.54 -19.72
CA PHE A 348 -12.08 30.65 -20.46
C PHE A 348 -13.53 30.34 -20.84
N TYR A 349 -14.28 31.37 -21.15
CA TYR A 349 -15.66 31.22 -21.58
C TYR A 349 -15.80 31.54 -23.08
N VAL A 350 -16.64 30.74 -23.74
CA VAL A 350 -17.19 31.06 -25.05
C VAL A 350 -18.55 31.71 -24.83
N GLU A 351 -18.67 32.97 -25.21
CA GLU A 351 -19.89 33.78 -25.08
C GLU A 351 -20.95 33.39 -26.09
N LYS A 352 -22.20 33.81 -25.88
CA LYS A 352 -23.30 33.57 -26.80
C LYS A 352 -23.10 34.12 -28.22
N ASN A 353 -22.20 35.09 -28.37
CA ASN A 353 -21.81 35.65 -29.67
C ASN A 353 -20.57 35.00 -30.29
N GLY A 354 -20.07 33.94 -29.65
CA GLY A 354 -18.87 33.21 -30.07
C GLY A 354 -17.53 33.84 -29.68
N SER A 355 -17.48 35.00 -29.00
CA SER A 355 -16.26 35.59 -28.51
C SER A 355 -15.74 34.87 -27.29
N LEU A 356 -14.42 34.87 -27.09
CA LEU A 356 -13.79 34.33 -25.87
C LEU A 356 -13.66 35.42 -24.82
N ALA A 357 -14.00 35.09 -23.55
CA ALA A 357 -13.99 36.02 -22.43
C ALA A 357 -13.56 35.34 -21.12
N ASP A 358 -13.37 36.15 -20.07
CA ASP A 358 -13.12 35.72 -18.68
C ASP A 358 -12.01 34.65 -18.52
N TYR A 359 -10.84 34.99 -19.06
CA TYR A 359 -9.66 34.13 -18.97
C TYR A 359 -9.16 34.06 -17.54
N LYS A 360 -9.06 32.83 -17.00
CA LYS A 360 -8.55 32.56 -15.66
C LYS A 360 -7.44 31.53 -15.72
N ILE A 361 -6.31 31.86 -15.14
CA ILE A 361 -5.20 30.91 -14.99
C ILE A 361 -5.56 29.97 -13.82
N ALA A 362 -5.86 28.69 -14.12
CA ALA A 362 -6.14 27.68 -13.14
C ALA A 362 -4.87 27.02 -12.61
N ASN A 363 -3.85 26.88 -13.48
CA ASN A 363 -2.51 26.41 -13.10
C ASN A 363 -1.47 27.12 -13.98
N ASP A 364 -0.41 27.68 -13.36
CA ASP A 364 0.69 28.33 -14.06
C ASP A 364 2.05 27.80 -13.55
N LEU A 365 3.01 27.78 -14.45
CA LEU A 365 4.41 27.48 -14.15
C LEU A 365 5.22 28.74 -13.91
N GLY A 366 4.60 29.92 -14.06
CA GLY A 366 5.28 31.21 -14.05
C GLY A 366 6.00 31.52 -15.37
N TYR A 367 6.95 32.44 -15.31
CA TYR A 367 7.81 32.85 -16.44
C TYR A 367 7.00 33.39 -17.66
N GLY A 368 5.76 33.89 -17.42
CA GLY A 368 4.91 34.46 -18.47
C GLY A 368 4.22 33.44 -19.36
N LEU A 369 4.21 32.16 -18.97
CA LEU A 369 3.59 31.09 -19.77
C LEU A 369 2.05 31.20 -19.79
N GLY A 370 1.42 31.48 -18.64
CA GLY A 370 -0.03 31.72 -18.57
C GLY A 370 -0.48 32.91 -19.39
N ASP A 371 0.25 34.03 -19.33
CA ASP A 371 -0.02 35.24 -20.10
C ASP A 371 0.10 34.99 -21.61
N GLU A 372 1.07 34.18 -22.02
CA GLU A 372 1.25 33.84 -23.45
C GLU A 372 0.05 32.99 -23.96
N VAL A 373 -0.46 32.04 -23.16
CA VAL A 373 -1.69 31.30 -23.54
C VAL A 373 -2.87 32.24 -23.68
N ILE A 374 -3.06 33.16 -22.73
CA ILE A 374 -4.14 34.16 -22.79
C ILE A 374 -3.98 35.06 -24.05
N ARG A 375 -2.74 35.47 -24.37
CA ARG A 375 -2.45 36.24 -25.61
C ARG A 375 -2.91 35.48 -26.86
N VAL A 376 -2.59 34.16 -26.92
CA VAL A 376 -2.98 33.32 -28.06
C VAL A 376 -4.50 33.17 -28.14
N LEU A 377 -5.19 32.93 -27.00
CA LEU A 377 -6.61 32.80 -26.95
C LEU A 377 -7.31 34.10 -27.38
N LYS A 378 -6.79 35.29 -27.05
CA LYS A 378 -7.28 36.59 -27.50
C LYS A 378 -7.17 36.81 -29.01
N LEU A 379 -6.27 36.11 -29.70
CA LEU A 379 -6.13 36.13 -31.16
C LEU A 379 -7.10 35.17 -31.86
N SER A 380 -7.85 34.37 -31.09
CA SER A 380 -8.78 33.40 -31.66
C SER A 380 -9.93 34.10 -32.43
N PRO A 381 -10.29 33.57 -33.60
CA PRO A 381 -11.49 34.00 -34.28
C PRO A 381 -12.74 33.68 -33.43
N LYS A 382 -13.89 34.27 -33.79
CA LYS A 382 -15.15 33.92 -33.12
C LYS A 382 -15.51 32.46 -33.36
N TRP A 383 -15.91 31.80 -32.29
CA TRP A 383 -16.39 30.43 -32.32
C TRP A 383 -17.85 30.35 -32.66
N LYS A 384 -18.32 29.21 -33.15
CA LYS A 384 -19.73 28.88 -33.15
C LYS A 384 -20.19 28.73 -31.70
N PRO A 385 -21.18 29.48 -31.21
CA PRO A 385 -21.57 29.41 -29.81
C PRO A 385 -22.22 28.06 -29.49
N GLY A 386 -22.07 27.61 -28.26
CA GLY A 386 -22.81 26.45 -27.76
C GLY A 386 -24.28 26.77 -27.58
N THR A 387 -25.12 25.76 -27.62
CA THR A 387 -26.56 25.90 -27.38
C THR A 387 -27.04 24.95 -26.29
N ILE A 388 -27.97 25.39 -25.46
CA ILE A 388 -28.71 24.57 -24.50
C ILE A 388 -30.19 24.70 -24.93
N ASN A 389 -30.83 23.58 -25.25
CA ASN A 389 -32.21 23.54 -25.76
C ASN A 389 -32.41 24.45 -26.97
N ASN A 390 -31.42 24.48 -27.90
CA ASN A 390 -31.36 25.29 -29.11
C ASN A 390 -31.21 26.84 -28.89
N GLU A 391 -31.02 27.30 -27.63
CA GLU A 391 -30.70 28.68 -27.35
C GLU A 391 -29.18 28.87 -27.13
N PRO A 392 -28.58 29.96 -27.71
CA PRO A 392 -27.15 30.24 -27.49
C PRO A 392 -26.83 30.38 -26.00
N ALA A 393 -25.86 29.62 -25.52
CA ALA A 393 -25.45 29.58 -24.14
C ALA A 393 -23.97 29.95 -23.97
N ARG A 394 -23.65 30.50 -22.81
CA ARG A 394 -22.27 30.76 -22.37
C ARG A 394 -21.70 29.47 -21.81
N VAL A 395 -20.55 29.02 -22.36
CA VAL A 395 -19.95 27.73 -22.01
C VAL A 395 -18.50 27.91 -21.56
N MET A 396 -18.12 27.28 -20.47
CA MET A 396 -16.75 27.31 -19.95
C MET A 396 -15.91 26.18 -20.54
N TYR A 397 -14.71 26.53 -20.99
CA TYR A 397 -13.69 25.58 -21.42
C TYR A 397 -12.45 25.65 -20.55
N SER A 398 -11.80 24.50 -20.33
CA SER A 398 -10.49 24.39 -19.70
C SER A 398 -9.49 23.83 -20.71
N LEU A 399 -8.45 24.61 -20.98
CA LEU A 399 -7.39 24.28 -21.96
C LEU A 399 -6.10 23.89 -21.23
N PRO A 400 -5.73 22.61 -21.20
CA PRO A 400 -4.46 22.17 -20.70
C PRO A 400 -3.39 22.23 -21.79
N ILE A 401 -2.28 22.92 -21.52
CA ILE A 401 -1.10 22.99 -22.40
C ILE A 401 0.11 22.49 -21.65
N THR A 402 0.73 21.43 -22.16
CA THR A 402 2.00 20.96 -21.63
C THR A 402 3.15 21.60 -22.40
N VAL A 403 3.92 22.42 -21.70
CA VAL A 403 5.11 23.10 -22.23
C VAL A 403 6.34 22.29 -21.80
N LYS A 404 7.24 22.05 -22.74
CA LYS A 404 8.58 21.50 -22.49
C LYS A 404 9.58 22.49 -23.07
N ALA A 405 9.91 23.53 -22.30
CA ALA A 405 10.99 24.46 -22.64
C ALA A 405 12.33 23.80 -22.30
N LYS A 406 13.18 23.67 -23.28
CA LYS A 406 14.55 23.17 -23.15
C LYS A 406 15.53 24.24 -23.45
#